data_fb5bf93f94d148b95d246ba9b1e4dacf
#
_entry.id   fb5bf93f94d148b95d246ba9b1e4dacf
#
_cell.length_a   1.000
_cell.length_b   1.000
_cell.length_c   1.000
_cell.angle_alpha   90.00
_cell.angle_beta   90.00
_cell.angle_gamma   90.00
#
_symmetry.space_group_name_H-M   'P 1'
#
loop_
_entity.id
_entity.type
_entity.pdbx_description
1 polymer ?
#
loop_
_entity_poly.entity_id
_entity_poly.type
_entity_poly.pdbx_seq_one_letter_code
_entity_poly.pdbx_strand_id
1 'polypeptide(L)'
;MIMYCEKCKKLISQSICPICGNKNIRIPEERDICFLVEKDHIWSGMLEDVLKQNNIPVFVQSYIGAGMAIKAGALFERRRFYVPFLYLEAANTIVNELFSADEYAENKG
;
A
#
# COMPACT_ATOMS: atom_id res chain seq x y z
N MET A 1 -16.10 5.46 -12.46
CA MET A 1 -15.47 6.63 -11.84
C MET A 1 -14.79 6.22 -10.54
N ILE A 2 -13.56 6.68 -10.33
CA ILE A 2 -12.81 6.31 -9.13
C ILE A 2 -13.18 7.28 -8.00
N MET A 3 -13.47 6.72 -6.84
CA MET A 3 -13.80 7.48 -5.63
C MET A 3 -12.82 7.12 -4.52
N TYR A 4 -12.78 7.94 -3.49
CA TYR A 4 -11.83 7.78 -2.40
C TYR A 4 -12.57 7.61 -1.07
N CYS A 5 -12.17 6.58 -0.30
CA CYS A 5 -12.66 6.36 1.06
C CYS A 5 -11.61 6.84 2.05
N GLU A 6 -11.94 7.88 2.81
CA GLU A 6 -11.01 8.45 3.78
C GLU A 6 -10.66 7.48 4.92
N LYS A 7 -11.59 6.62 5.30
CA LYS A 7 -11.35 5.68 6.37
C LYS A 7 -10.35 4.60 5.98
N CYS A 8 -10.52 4.04 4.79
CA CYS A 8 -9.66 2.96 4.31
C CYS A 8 -8.45 3.48 3.55
N LYS A 9 -8.47 4.74 3.16
CA LYS A 9 -7.43 5.35 2.32
C LYS A 9 -7.24 4.60 1.02
N LYS A 10 -8.34 4.07 0.48
CA LYS A 10 -8.32 3.28 -0.76
C LYS A 10 -9.24 3.88 -1.80
N LEU A 11 -8.89 3.63 -3.06
CA LEU A 11 -9.72 4.03 -4.18
C LEU A 11 -10.75 2.93 -4.43
N ILE A 12 -11.99 3.33 -4.64
CA ILE A 12 -13.09 2.42 -4.89
C ILE A 12 -13.94 2.94 -6.04
N SER A 13 -14.76 2.07 -6.62
CA SER A 13 -15.62 2.44 -7.74
C SER A 13 -17.11 2.46 -7.37
N GLN A 14 -17.40 2.38 -6.08
CA GLN A 14 -18.77 2.34 -5.56
C GLN A 14 -19.06 3.55 -4.70
N SER A 15 -20.34 3.80 -4.46
CA SER A 15 -20.75 4.93 -3.62
C SER A 15 -20.67 4.62 -2.12
N ILE A 16 -20.51 3.34 -1.78
CA ILE A 16 -20.31 2.90 -0.41
C ILE A 16 -19.05 2.04 -0.41
N CYS A 17 -18.18 2.28 0.56
CA CYS A 17 -16.96 1.50 0.64
C CYS A 17 -17.28 0.03 0.97
N PRO A 18 -16.88 -0.92 0.12
CA PRO A 18 -17.18 -2.33 0.39
C PRO A 18 -16.37 -2.91 1.54
N ILE A 19 -15.34 -2.21 1.98
CA ILE A 19 -14.46 -2.69 3.05
C ILE A 19 -14.95 -2.26 4.42
N CYS A 20 -15.28 -0.98 4.59
CA CYS A 20 -15.69 -0.44 5.90
C CYS A 20 -17.11 0.07 5.94
N GLY A 21 -17.82 0.08 4.82
CA GLY A 21 -19.19 0.56 4.76
C GLY A 21 -19.36 2.06 4.84
N ASN A 22 -18.26 2.82 4.75
CA ASN A 22 -18.33 4.27 4.80
C ASN A 22 -19.11 4.82 3.62
N LYS A 23 -20.05 5.71 3.91
CA LYS A 23 -20.89 6.35 2.89
C LYS A 23 -20.36 7.70 2.45
N ASN A 24 -19.41 8.26 3.18
CA ASN A 24 -18.81 9.55 2.85
C ASN A 24 -17.66 9.37 1.87
N ILE A 25 -18.04 9.03 0.66
CA ILE A 25 -17.08 8.77 -0.42
C ILE A 25 -17.02 10.01 -1.29
N ARG A 26 -15.81 10.40 -1.68
CA ARG A 26 -15.62 11.61 -2.48
C ARG A 26 -14.59 11.39 -3.58
N ILE A 27 -14.50 12.37 -4.46
CA ILE A 27 -13.48 12.35 -5.51
C ILE A 27 -12.11 12.57 -4.86
N PRO A 28 -11.10 11.76 -5.21
CA PRO A 28 -9.77 11.93 -4.61
C PRO A 28 -9.10 13.23 -5.05
N GLU A 29 -8.37 13.84 -4.11
CA GLU A 29 -7.56 15.01 -4.38
C GLU A 29 -6.09 14.61 -4.44
N GLU A 30 -5.25 15.48 -5.01
CA GLU A 30 -3.84 15.16 -5.18
C GLU A 30 -3.12 14.84 -3.88
N ARG A 31 -3.53 15.46 -2.78
CA ARG A 31 -2.92 15.27 -1.47
C ARG A 31 -3.45 14.08 -0.70
N ASP A 32 -4.50 13.45 -1.16
CA ASP A 32 -5.11 12.35 -0.41
C ASP A 32 -4.13 11.19 -0.32
N ILE A 33 -3.96 10.71 0.91
CA ILE A 33 -3.07 9.59 1.16
C ILE A 33 -3.79 8.30 0.76
N CYS A 34 -3.20 7.57 -0.17
CA CYS A 34 -3.80 6.36 -0.71
C CYS A 34 -2.96 5.14 -0.38
N PHE A 35 -3.63 4.05 -0.04
CA PHE A 35 -2.96 2.78 0.18
C PHE A 35 -2.28 2.32 -1.10
N LEU A 36 -1.01 1.93 -0.99
CA LEU A 36 -0.24 1.45 -2.12
C LEU A 36 -0.08 -0.07 -2.08
N VAL A 37 0.56 -0.57 -1.03
CA VAL A 37 0.87 -2.00 -0.94
C VAL A 37 1.22 -2.34 0.51
N GLU A 38 1.05 -3.61 0.86
CA GLU A 38 1.48 -4.13 2.15
C GLU A 38 2.59 -5.16 1.92
N LYS A 39 3.70 -5.00 2.62
CA LYS A 39 4.84 -5.92 2.52
C LYS A 39 5.36 -6.24 3.91
N ASP A 40 6.08 -7.37 4.02
CA ASP A 40 6.75 -7.70 5.25
C ASP A 40 7.99 -6.82 5.43
N HIS A 41 8.66 -6.94 6.57
CA HIS A 41 9.77 -6.04 6.89
C HIS A 41 11.00 -6.27 6.00
N ILE A 42 11.12 -7.44 5.38
CA ILE A 42 12.25 -7.74 4.52
C ILE A 42 12.21 -6.89 3.25
N TRP A 43 11.05 -6.87 2.59
CA TRP A 43 10.89 -6.13 1.34
C TRP A 43 10.61 -4.66 1.53
N SER A 44 10.11 -4.28 2.72
CA SER A 44 9.68 -2.91 2.95
C SER A 44 10.83 -1.90 2.92
N GLY A 45 11.99 -2.28 3.44
CA GLY A 45 13.16 -1.39 3.40
C GLY A 45 13.59 -1.05 1.98
N MET A 46 13.64 -2.07 1.12
CA MET A 46 13.99 -1.87 -0.27
C MET A 46 12.97 -1.00 -0.99
N LEU A 47 11.69 -1.28 -0.78
CA LEU A 47 10.63 -0.52 -1.42
C LEU A 47 10.65 0.94 -1.00
N GLU A 48 10.83 1.18 0.29
CA GLU A 48 10.91 2.54 0.82
C GLU A 48 12.06 3.31 0.18
N ASP A 49 13.23 2.68 0.08
CA ASP A 49 14.40 3.29 -0.54
C ASP A 49 14.15 3.65 -2.01
N VAL A 50 13.58 2.73 -2.77
CA VAL A 50 13.34 2.96 -4.18
C VAL A 50 12.34 4.10 -4.38
N LEU A 51 11.28 4.13 -3.58
CA LEU A 51 10.30 5.22 -3.67
C LEU A 51 10.94 6.56 -3.36
N LYS A 52 11.77 6.63 -2.33
CA LYS A 52 12.47 7.85 -1.97
C LYS A 52 13.45 8.30 -3.05
N GLN A 53 14.13 7.36 -3.69
CA GLN A 53 15.05 7.68 -4.79
C GLN A 53 14.32 8.26 -5.98
N ASN A 54 13.06 7.95 -6.14
CA ASN A 54 12.23 8.49 -7.21
C ASN A 54 11.45 9.76 -6.77
N ASN A 55 11.81 10.31 -5.63
CA ASN A 55 11.21 11.54 -5.10
C ASN A 55 9.70 11.39 -4.84
N ILE A 56 9.28 10.20 -4.45
CA ILE A 56 7.88 9.93 -4.12
C ILE A 56 7.74 9.96 -2.60
N PRO A 57 6.92 10.87 -2.06
CA PRO A 57 6.65 10.87 -0.62
C PRO A 57 5.96 9.56 -0.25
N VAL A 58 6.42 8.91 0.82
CA VAL A 58 5.87 7.64 1.25
C VAL A 58 5.61 7.69 2.75
N PHE A 59 4.47 7.13 3.15
CA PHE A 59 4.10 7.00 4.56
C PHE A 59 3.98 5.52 4.86
N VAL A 60 4.64 5.09 5.92
CA VAL A 60 4.72 3.67 6.28
C VAL A 60 4.06 3.47 7.63
N GLN A 61 3.13 2.54 7.69
CA GLN A 61 2.48 2.14 8.92
C GLN A 61 2.85 0.69 9.22
N SER A 62 3.51 0.48 10.36
CA SER A 62 3.89 -0.86 10.79
C SER A 62 2.83 -1.44 11.70
N TYR A 63 2.58 -2.74 11.58
CA TYR A 63 1.74 -3.41 12.54
C TYR A 63 2.14 -4.88 12.64
N ILE A 64 1.76 -5.49 13.75
CA ILE A 64 2.05 -6.90 14.00
C ILE A 64 0.71 -7.60 14.15
N GLY A 65 0.57 -8.73 13.45
CA GLY A 65 -0.66 -9.50 13.51
C GLY A 65 -0.97 -9.99 14.92
N ALA A 66 -2.25 -9.93 15.29
CA ALA A 66 -2.67 -10.34 16.61
C ALA A 66 -2.31 -11.80 16.88
N GLY A 67 -1.76 -12.05 18.07
CA GLY A 67 -1.40 -13.38 18.51
C GLY A 67 -0.07 -13.90 18.00
N MET A 68 0.55 -13.20 17.08
CA MET A 68 1.81 -13.64 16.49
C MET A 68 3.01 -12.93 17.06
N ALA A 69 2.82 -11.73 17.59
CA ALA A 69 3.92 -10.89 18.05
C ALA A 69 4.79 -11.55 19.12
N ILE A 70 4.19 -12.36 19.96
CA ILE A 70 4.87 -12.93 21.10
C ILE A 70 5.93 -13.94 20.68
N LYS A 71 5.62 -14.76 19.69
CA LYS A 71 6.52 -15.86 19.32
C LYS A 71 7.45 -15.55 18.17
N ALA A 72 7.03 -14.69 17.27
CA ALA A 72 7.75 -14.51 16.02
C ALA A 72 8.44 -13.15 15.90
N GLY A 73 8.12 -12.22 16.75
CA GLY A 73 8.76 -10.90 16.74
C GLY A 73 8.66 -10.20 15.40
N ALA A 74 9.76 -9.61 14.99
CA ALA A 74 9.80 -8.78 13.78
C ALA A 74 9.50 -9.56 12.49
N LEU A 75 9.61 -10.88 12.49
CA LEU A 75 9.34 -11.66 11.30
C LEU A 75 7.89 -11.56 10.83
N PHE A 76 7.00 -11.24 11.74
CA PHE A 76 5.58 -11.08 11.41
C PHE A 76 5.13 -9.64 11.35
N GLU A 77 6.08 -8.71 11.40
CA GLU A 77 5.76 -7.30 11.22
C GLU A 77 5.38 -7.06 9.77
N ARG A 78 4.23 -6.42 9.57
CA ARG A 78 3.76 -6.03 8.25
C ARG A 78 3.81 -4.51 8.15
N ARG A 79 4.13 -4.01 6.98
CA ARG A 79 4.18 -2.58 6.74
C ARG A 79 3.29 -2.20 5.58
N ARG A 80 2.41 -1.26 5.83
CA ARG A 80 1.52 -0.71 4.82
C ARG A 80 2.10 0.58 4.30
N PHE A 81 2.20 0.67 2.99
CA PHE A 81 2.75 1.84 2.32
C PHE A 81 1.63 2.68 1.77
N TYR A 82 1.70 3.97 2.00
CA TYR A 82 0.73 4.95 1.51
C TYR A 82 1.46 6.06 0.80
N VAL A 83 0.91 6.53 -0.31
CA VAL A 83 1.46 7.66 -1.07
C VAL A 83 0.34 8.63 -1.40
N PRO A 84 0.64 9.93 -1.60
CA PRO A 84 -0.39 10.87 -2.06
C PRO A 84 -0.94 10.43 -3.41
N PHE A 85 -2.21 10.70 -3.63
CA PHE A 85 -2.89 10.31 -4.87
C PHE A 85 -2.13 10.76 -6.11
N LEU A 86 -1.55 11.96 -6.06
CA LEU A 86 -0.75 12.50 -7.16
C LEU A 86 0.37 11.54 -7.60
N TYR A 87 0.94 10.82 -6.66
CA TYR A 87 2.07 9.91 -6.93
C TYR A 87 1.66 8.45 -7.03
N LEU A 88 0.37 8.15 -6.89
CA LEU A 88 -0.07 6.75 -6.80
C LEU A 88 0.24 5.96 -8.06
N GLU A 89 0.01 6.54 -9.22
CA GLU A 89 0.28 5.86 -10.49
C GLU A 89 1.76 5.54 -10.66
N ALA A 90 2.63 6.51 -10.39
CA ALA A 90 4.07 6.30 -10.47
C ALA A 90 4.54 5.27 -9.46
N ALA A 91 4.01 5.33 -8.24
CA ALA A 91 4.36 4.37 -7.20
C ALA A 91 3.91 2.95 -7.56
N ASN A 92 2.72 2.80 -8.13
CA ASN A 92 2.24 1.51 -8.58
C ASN A 92 3.12 0.93 -9.68
N THR A 93 3.59 1.76 -10.58
CA THR A 93 4.51 1.33 -11.63
C THR A 93 5.80 0.78 -11.02
N ILE A 94 6.34 1.48 -10.03
CA ILE A 94 7.56 1.05 -9.35
C ILE A 94 7.34 -0.29 -8.63
N VAL A 95 6.22 -0.41 -7.91
CA VAL A 95 5.90 -1.66 -7.22
C VAL A 95 5.80 -2.82 -8.21
N ASN A 96 5.13 -2.60 -9.32
CA ASN A 96 4.99 -3.65 -10.33
C ASN A 96 6.33 -4.06 -10.92
N GLU A 97 7.22 -3.11 -11.17
CA GLU A 97 8.54 -3.41 -11.68
C GLU A 97 9.40 -4.17 -10.68
N LEU A 98 9.32 -3.79 -9.40
CA LEU A 98 10.13 -4.43 -8.37
C LEU A 98 9.70 -5.87 -8.09
N PHE A 99 8.40 -6.12 -8.09
CA PHE A 99 7.87 -7.40 -7.63
C PHE A 99 7.35 -8.28 -8.76
N SER A 100 7.31 -7.80 -9.97
CA SER A 100 6.84 -8.62 -11.10
C SER A 100 7.78 -9.78 -11.39
N ALA A 101 9.06 -9.61 -11.18
CA ALA A 101 10.03 -10.68 -11.41
C ALA A 101 9.79 -11.87 -10.48
N ASP A 102 9.45 -11.59 -9.22
CA ASP A 102 9.15 -12.63 -8.26
C ASP A 102 7.87 -13.37 -8.63
N GLU A 103 6.83 -12.63 -8.98
CA GLU A 103 5.58 -13.23 -9.41
C GLU A 103 5.77 -14.09 -10.65
N TYR A 104 6.56 -13.59 -11.57
CA TYR A 104 6.84 -14.31 -12.81
C TYR A 104 7.60 -15.60 -12.54
N ALA A 105 8.57 -15.55 -11.64
CA ALA A 105 9.34 -16.73 -11.27
C ALA A 105 8.45 -17.78 -10.60
N GLU A 106 7.55 -17.37 -9.74
CA GLU A 106 6.61 -18.27 -9.08
C GLU A 106 5.69 -18.95 -10.08
N ASN A 107 5.22 -18.19 -11.06
CA ASN A 107 4.32 -18.74 -12.08
C ASN A 107 4.99 -19.77 -12.95
N LYS A 108 6.30 -19.67 -13.11
CA LYS A 108 7.06 -20.64 -13.91
C LYS A 108 7.50 -21.83 -13.10
N GLY A 109 7.64 -21.64 -11.81
CA GLY A 109 8.04 -22.72 -10.91
C GLY A 109 6.89 -23.64 -10.63
#